data_9fad2e29b9d782895eb0df0a2b145673
#
_entry.id   9fad2e29b9d782895eb0df0a2b145673
#
_cell.length_a   1.000
_cell.length_b   1.000
_cell.length_c   1.000
_cell.angle_alpha   90.00
_cell.angle_beta   90.00
_cell.angle_gamma   90.00
#
_symmetry.space_group_name_H-M   'P 1'
#
loop_
_entity.id
_entity.type
_entity.pdbx_description
1 polymer ?
#
loop_
_entity_poly.entity_id
_entity_poly.type
_entity_poly.pdbx_seq_one_letter_code
_entity_poly.pdbx_strand_id
1 'polypeptide(L)'
;MSPDARSISVMIIAPAGIWRDALVSLVRAQPDLALRSVTDDLTAARSELAQAPVHALIADIGLGEGELAAFTGWLHANAPGVRCVVAVDAQSQQDGFRTMGVHATLLKGCLDEGLLRASVDLAH
;
A
#
# COMPACT_ATOMS: atom_id res chain seq x y z
N MET A 1 10.53 -6.61 26.02
CA MET A 1 9.43 -6.43 25.05
C MET A 1 10.00 -6.39 23.65
N SER A 2 9.45 -7.17 22.75
CA SER A 2 9.91 -7.17 21.37
C SER A 2 9.28 -6.00 20.61
N PRO A 3 10.09 -5.13 19.96
CA PRO A 3 9.53 -4.07 19.12
C PRO A 3 8.71 -4.62 17.96
N ASP A 4 8.99 -5.84 17.52
CA ASP A 4 8.29 -6.47 16.41
C ASP A 4 6.82 -6.76 16.70
N ALA A 5 6.45 -6.92 17.96
CA ALA A 5 5.07 -7.18 18.35
C ALA A 5 4.12 -6.03 18.02
N ARG A 6 4.66 -4.83 17.79
CA ARG A 6 3.89 -3.63 17.44
C ARG A 6 4.16 -3.14 16.03
N SER A 7 5.03 -3.81 15.30
CA SER A 7 5.37 -3.39 13.94
C SER A 7 4.25 -3.72 12.98
N ILE A 8 3.94 -2.75 12.14
CA ILE A 8 3.01 -2.93 11.03
C ILE A 8 3.85 -3.28 9.81
N SER A 9 3.68 -4.48 9.26
CA SER A 9 4.40 -4.88 8.06
C SER A 9 3.75 -4.24 6.82
N VAL A 10 4.59 -3.64 5.97
CA VAL A 10 4.14 -2.88 4.80
C VAL A 10 4.79 -3.42 3.54
N MET A 11 4.00 -3.55 2.47
CA MET A 11 4.48 -3.83 1.13
C MET A 11 4.22 -2.61 0.26
N ILE A 12 5.19 -2.25 -0.59
CA ILE A 12 5.03 -1.17 -1.56
C ILE A 12 5.03 -1.78 -2.97
N ILE A 13 3.99 -1.46 -3.75
CA ILE A 13 3.86 -1.87 -5.14
C ILE A 13 3.79 -0.61 -5.99
N ALA A 14 4.89 -0.28 -6.65
CA ALA A 14 4.99 0.96 -7.42
C ALA A 14 6.07 0.85 -8.48
N PRO A 15 5.90 1.50 -9.63
CA PRO A 15 6.97 1.59 -10.63
C PRO A 15 8.20 2.29 -10.05
N ALA A 16 9.37 1.91 -10.51
CA ALA A 16 10.60 2.55 -10.11
C ALA A 16 10.58 4.05 -10.45
N GLY A 17 11.04 4.89 -9.54
CA GLY A 17 11.06 6.33 -9.74
C GLY A 17 11.22 7.09 -8.44
N ILE A 18 11.28 8.41 -8.58
CA ILE A 18 11.52 9.32 -7.45
C ILE A 18 10.43 9.19 -6.38
N TRP A 19 9.19 9.06 -6.80
CA TRP A 19 8.08 8.95 -5.84
C TRP A 19 8.16 7.68 -5.01
N ARG A 20 8.45 6.55 -5.66
CA ARG A 20 8.64 5.28 -4.94
C ARG A 20 9.79 5.38 -3.94
N ASP A 21 10.91 5.98 -4.36
CA ASP A 21 12.08 6.15 -3.49
C ASP A 21 11.73 7.02 -2.27
N ALA A 22 10.98 8.08 -2.47
CA ALA A 22 10.52 8.94 -1.39
C ALA A 22 9.61 8.19 -0.41
N LEU A 23 8.68 7.40 -0.94
CA LEU A 23 7.78 6.59 -0.12
C LEU A 23 8.54 5.55 0.69
N VAL A 24 9.49 4.87 0.06
CA VAL A 24 10.34 3.88 0.74
C VAL A 24 11.08 4.53 1.91
N SER A 25 11.67 5.70 1.68
CA SER A 25 12.39 6.43 2.71
C SER A 25 11.48 6.83 3.88
N LEU A 26 10.27 7.30 3.58
CA LEU A 26 9.29 7.68 4.60
C LEU A 26 8.87 6.47 5.45
N VAL A 27 8.59 5.34 4.81
CA VAL A 27 8.20 4.13 5.52
C VAL A 27 9.34 3.65 6.44
N ARG A 28 10.57 3.65 5.92
CA ARG A 28 11.73 3.22 6.70
C ARG A 28 12.04 4.14 7.88
N ALA A 29 11.65 5.40 7.77
CA ALA A 29 11.85 6.36 8.85
C ALA A 29 10.87 6.16 10.02
N GLN A 30 9.79 5.41 9.82
CA GLN A 30 8.80 5.16 10.86
C GLN A 30 9.23 3.97 11.71
N PRO A 31 9.44 4.14 13.02
CA PRO A 31 9.95 3.04 13.87
C PRO A 31 8.98 1.88 14.01
N ASP A 32 7.68 2.10 13.83
CA ASP A 32 6.65 1.07 13.96
C ASP A 32 6.18 0.50 12.63
N LEU A 33 6.77 0.92 11.52
CA LEU A 33 6.50 0.34 10.21
C LEU A 33 7.69 -0.52 9.77
N ALA A 34 7.40 -1.76 9.38
CA ALA A 34 8.42 -2.68 8.88
C ALA A 34 8.21 -2.90 7.39
N LEU A 35 9.10 -2.34 6.57
CA LEU A 35 9.03 -2.53 5.12
C LEU A 35 9.47 -3.95 4.78
N ARG A 36 8.54 -4.75 4.27
CA ARG A 36 8.77 -6.18 3.95
C ARG A 36 9.20 -6.38 2.51
N SER A 37 8.64 -5.59 1.59
CA SER A 37 8.87 -5.81 0.16
C SER A 37 8.55 -4.56 -0.63
N VAL A 38 9.29 -4.36 -1.72
CA VAL A 38 9.03 -3.33 -2.73
C VAL A 38 9.07 -4.02 -4.08
N THR A 39 8.00 -3.90 -4.85
CA THR A 39 7.92 -4.50 -6.19
C THR A 39 7.15 -3.58 -7.13
N ASP A 40 7.37 -3.73 -8.43
CA ASP A 40 6.62 -3.03 -9.47
C ASP A 40 5.65 -3.98 -10.19
N ASP A 41 5.55 -5.22 -9.74
CA ASP A 41 4.80 -6.28 -10.42
C ASP A 41 3.71 -6.84 -9.51
N LEU A 42 2.45 -6.67 -9.94
CA LEU A 42 1.30 -7.19 -9.19
C LEU A 42 1.28 -8.72 -9.10
N THR A 43 1.80 -9.40 -10.11
CA THR A 43 1.92 -10.85 -10.08
C THR A 43 2.90 -11.30 -9.02
N ALA A 44 4.06 -10.65 -8.93
CA ALA A 44 5.03 -10.90 -7.87
C ALA A 44 4.45 -10.61 -6.49
N ALA A 45 3.68 -9.52 -6.37
CA ALA A 45 3.03 -9.16 -5.12
C ALA A 45 2.06 -10.25 -4.64
N ARG A 46 1.25 -10.80 -5.55
CA ARG A 46 0.33 -11.90 -5.22
C ARG A 46 1.09 -13.11 -4.70
N SER A 47 2.18 -13.46 -5.36
CA SER A 47 3.02 -14.60 -4.96
C SER A 47 3.61 -14.41 -3.57
N GLU A 48 4.13 -13.21 -3.29
CA GLU A 48 4.72 -12.90 -1.98
C GLU A 48 3.65 -12.90 -0.87
N LEU A 49 2.48 -12.34 -1.14
CA LEU A 49 1.37 -12.31 -0.18
C LEU A 49 0.83 -13.69 0.14
N ALA A 50 0.85 -14.60 -0.84
CA ALA A 50 0.44 -15.99 -0.63
C ALA A 50 1.39 -16.71 0.32
N GLN A 51 2.68 -16.35 0.31
CA GLN A 51 3.69 -16.97 1.17
C GLN A 51 3.73 -16.32 2.55
N ALA A 52 3.67 -14.99 2.62
CA ALA A 52 3.79 -14.26 3.87
C ALA A 52 2.96 -12.97 3.77
N PRO A 53 1.74 -12.96 4.31
CA PRO A 53 0.90 -11.77 4.24
C PRO A 53 1.49 -10.62 5.06
N VAL A 54 1.19 -9.40 4.62
CA VAL A 54 1.56 -8.17 5.34
C VAL A 54 0.31 -7.56 5.98
N HIS A 55 0.48 -6.60 6.88
CA HIS A 55 -0.64 -5.89 7.49
C HIS A 55 -1.25 -4.88 6.52
N ALA A 56 -0.41 -4.16 5.79
CA ALA A 56 -0.86 -3.13 4.86
C ALA A 56 -0.01 -3.13 3.60
N LEU A 57 -0.60 -2.73 2.49
CA LEU A 57 0.15 -2.48 1.26
C LEU A 57 -0.23 -1.12 0.69
N ILE A 58 0.72 -0.51 0.01
CA ILE A 58 0.53 0.76 -0.68
C ILE A 58 0.80 0.53 -2.15
N ALA A 59 -0.23 0.67 -2.98
CA ALA A 59 -0.14 0.43 -4.42
C ALA A 59 -0.31 1.74 -5.18
N ASP A 60 0.56 1.97 -6.16
CA ASP A 60 0.56 3.18 -6.98
C ASP A 60 -0.43 3.05 -8.12
N ILE A 61 -1.26 4.08 -8.32
CA ILE A 61 -2.20 4.14 -9.44
C ILE A 61 -1.51 4.01 -10.80
N GLY A 62 -0.23 4.32 -10.87
CA GLY A 62 0.58 4.15 -12.08
C GLY A 62 0.65 2.72 -12.59
N LEU A 63 0.27 1.75 -11.77
CA LEU A 63 0.17 0.34 -12.20
C LEU A 63 -1.04 0.07 -13.08
N GLY A 64 -2.00 1.01 -13.16
CA GLY A 64 -3.20 0.89 -13.98
C GLY A 64 -4.44 0.63 -13.14
N GLU A 65 -5.51 1.39 -13.39
CA GLU A 65 -6.77 1.25 -12.62
C GLU A 65 -7.39 -0.13 -12.77
N GLY A 66 -7.42 -0.66 -13.99
CA GLY A 66 -7.97 -2.00 -14.24
C GLY A 66 -7.18 -3.09 -13.54
N GLU A 67 -5.86 -2.97 -13.58
CA GLU A 67 -4.97 -3.92 -12.90
C GLU A 67 -5.16 -3.86 -11.39
N LEU A 68 -5.30 -2.66 -10.83
CA LEU A 68 -5.53 -2.49 -9.40
C LEU A 68 -6.91 -2.99 -8.98
N ALA A 69 -7.93 -2.80 -9.81
CA ALA A 69 -9.27 -3.33 -9.53
C ALA A 69 -9.25 -4.86 -9.43
N ALA A 70 -8.57 -5.52 -10.39
CA ALA A 70 -8.41 -6.96 -10.38
C ALA A 70 -7.61 -7.42 -9.15
N PHE A 71 -6.55 -6.70 -8.80
CA PHE A 71 -5.72 -7.00 -7.66
C PHE A 71 -6.51 -6.87 -6.34
N THR A 72 -7.30 -5.82 -6.20
CA THR A 72 -8.14 -5.60 -5.02
C THR A 72 -9.16 -6.73 -4.85
N GLY A 73 -9.78 -7.16 -5.95
CA GLY A 73 -10.69 -8.30 -5.91
C GLY A 73 -9.99 -9.58 -5.48
N TRP A 74 -8.77 -9.80 -5.97
CA TRP A 74 -7.96 -10.94 -5.55
C TRP A 74 -7.63 -10.89 -4.05
N LEU A 75 -7.28 -9.70 -3.53
CA LEU A 75 -7.00 -9.52 -2.10
C LEU A 75 -8.20 -9.90 -1.24
N HIS A 76 -9.39 -9.44 -1.61
CA HIS A 76 -10.60 -9.74 -0.85
C HIS A 76 -10.87 -11.24 -0.80
N ALA A 77 -10.59 -11.95 -1.88
CA ALA A 77 -10.86 -13.38 -1.97
C ALA A 77 -9.76 -14.21 -1.29
N ASN A 78 -8.51 -13.77 -1.33
CA ASN A 78 -7.37 -14.61 -0.94
C ASN A 78 -6.61 -14.11 0.29
N ALA A 79 -6.65 -12.82 0.58
CA ALA A 79 -5.92 -12.23 1.70
C ALA A 79 -6.75 -11.10 2.34
N PRO A 80 -7.93 -11.41 2.88
CA PRO A 80 -8.85 -10.37 3.35
C PRO A 80 -8.33 -9.57 4.56
N GLY A 81 -7.32 -10.08 5.26
CA GLY A 81 -6.71 -9.37 6.37
C GLY A 81 -5.71 -8.29 5.96
N VAL A 82 -5.31 -8.26 4.70
CA VAL A 82 -4.37 -7.26 4.20
C VAL A 82 -5.13 -5.97 3.89
N ARG A 83 -4.67 -4.86 4.44
CA ARG A 83 -5.27 -3.54 4.20
C ARG A 83 -4.63 -2.89 3.00
N CYS A 84 -5.45 -2.37 2.09
CA CYS A 84 -4.98 -1.80 0.83
C CYS A 84 -5.10 -0.28 0.85
N VAL A 85 -3.99 0.41 0.61
CA VAL A 85 -3.93 1.85 0.38
C VAL A 85 -3.52 2.07 -1.06
N VAL A 86 -4.27 2.90 -1.81
CA VAL A 86 -3.91 3.23 -3.19
C VAL A 86 -3.43 4.68 -3.24
N ALA A 87 -2.24 4.87 -3.81
CA ALA A 87 -1.69 6.18 -4.05
C ALA A 87 -2.20 6.73 -5.37
N VAL A 88 -2.88 7.87 -5.33
CA VAL A 88 -3.56 8.47 -6.48
C VAL A 88 -2.96 9.82 -6.84
N ASP A 89 -3.13 10.24 -8.10
CA ASP A 89 -2.59 11.51 -8.59
C ASP A 89 -3.52 12.69 -8.29
N ALA A 90 -4.82 12.44 -8.20
CA ALA A 90 -5.82 13.49 -8.00
C ALA A 90 -6.95 13.00 -7.10
N GLN A 91 -7.59 13.94 -6.41
CA GLN A 91 -8.73 13.62 -5.53
C GLN A 91 -9.89 12.97 -6.26
N SER A 92 -10.10 13.33 -7.52
CA SER A 92 -11.18 12.76 -8.34
C SER A 92 -11.07 11.23 -8.50
N GLN A 93 -9.88 10.67 -8.33
CA GLN A 93 -9.65 9.23 -8.43
C GLN A 93 -10.01 8.47 -7.15
N GLN A 94 -10.12 9.17 -6.03
CA GLN A 94 -10.34 8.54 -4.73
C GLN A 94 -11.69 7.81 -4.65
N ASP A 95 -12.74 8.41 -5.20
CA ASP A 95 -14.08 7.83 -5.11
C ASP A 95 -14.18 6.49 -5.84
N GLY A 96 -13.53 6.37 -6.99
CA GLY A 96 -13.50 5.12 -7.73
C GLY A 96 -12.87 3.97 -6.93
N PHE A 97 -11.78 4.26 -6.21
CA PHE A 97 -11.10 3.25 -5.42
C PHE A 97 -11.86 2.90 -4.15
N ARG A 98 -12.60 3.84 -3.56
CA ARG A 98 -13.46 3.52 -2.42
C ARG A 98 -14.54 2.51 -2.79
N THR A 99 -15.12 2.63 -3.97
CA THR A 99 -16.14 1.68 -4.43
C THR A 99 -15.57 0.30 -4.71
N MET A 100 -14.27 0.19 -4.95
CA MET A 100 -13.58 -1.09 -5.15
C MET A 100 -13.23 -1.81 -3.84
N GLY A 101 -13.51 -1.18 -2.69
CA GLY A 101 -13.19 -1.77 -1.40
C GLY A 101 -11.76 -1.50 -0.92
N VAL A 102 -11.10 -0.49 -1.47
CA VAL A 102 -9.81 0.00 -0.97
C VAL A 102 -10.04 0.67 0.39
N HIS A 103 -9.17 0.39 1.35
CA HIS A 103 -9.34 0.85 2.73
C HIS A 103 -8.99 2.32 2.90
N ALA A 104 -8.01 2.83 2.14
CA ALA A 104 -7.61 4.22 2.18
C ALA A 104 -6.96 4.63 0.86
N THR A 105 -6.93 5.94 0.60
CA THR A 105 -6.20 6.49 -0.54
C THR A 105 -5.19 7.51 -0.05
N LEU A 106 -4.11 7.64 -0.80
CA LEU A 106 -3.00 8.54 -0.50
C LEU A 106 -2.78 9.45 -1.71
N LEU A 107 -2.86 10.76 -1.52
CA LEU A 107 -2.62 11.69 -2.60
C LEU A 107 -1.13 11.90 -2.80
N LYS A 108 -0.60 11.50 -3.96
CA LYS A 108 0.84 11.47 -4.22
C LYS A 108 1.50 12.85 -4.10
N GLY A 109 0.81 13.91 -4.54
CA GLY A 109 1.34 15.26 -4.47
C GLY A 109 1.46 15.82 -3.06
N CYS A 110 0.85 15.17 -2.08
CA CYS A 110 0.86 15.59 -0.68
C CYS A 110 1.64 14.63 0.22
N LEU A 111 2.52 13.81 -0.36
CA LEU A 111 3.22 12.78 0.40
C LEU A 111 4.11 13.40 1.47
N ASP A 112 3.77 13.13 2.71
CA ASP A 112 4.59 13.46 3.86
C ASP A 112 4.36 12.42 4.97
N GLU A 113 5.10 12.54 6.04
CA GLU A 113 5.03 11.60 7.17
C GLU A 113 3.63 11.56 7.78
N GLY A 114 3.01 12.71 8.00
CA GLY A 114 1.68 12.80 8.59
C GLY A 114 0.61 12.14 7.72
N LEU A 115 0.65 12.39 6.41
CA LEU A 115 -0.31 11.78 5.49
C LEU A 115 -0.09 10.26 5.39
N LEU A 116 1.16 9.82 5.35
CA LEU A 116 1.48 8.39 5.34
C LEU A 116 0.90 7.71 6.59
N ARG A 117 1.14 8.28 7.76
CA ARG A 117 0.63 7.72 9.01
C ARG A 117 -0.89 7.68 9.04
N ALA A 118 -1.54 8.77 8.62
CA ALA A 118 -3.00 8.83 8.58
C ALA A 118 -3.57 7.75 7.66
N SER A 119 -2.97 7.55 6.48
CA SER A 119 -3.44 6.55 5.52
C SER A 119 -3.27 5.12 6.05
N VAL A 120 -2.13 4.83 6.66
CA VAL A 120 -1.86 3.50 7.23
C VAL A 120 -2.78 3.25 8.43
N ASP A 121 -3.01 4.24 9.28
CA ASP A 121 -3.87 4.08 10.45
C ASP A 121 -5.33 3.86 10.04
N LEU A 122 -5.82 4.58 9.02
CA LEU A 122 -7.17 4.36 8.49
C LEU A 122 -7.34 2.95 7.92
N ALA A 123 -6.31 2.47 7.23
CA ALA A 123 -6.33 1.13 6.66
C ALA A 123 -6.20 0.06 7.73
N HIS A 124 -5.43 0.33 8.74
CA HIS A 124 -5.15 -0.61 9.82
C HIS A 124 -6.28 -0.62 10.85
#